data_026c7001f76a3ae08c4a38cc1cae18e0
#
_entry.id   026c7001f76a3ae08c4a38cc1cae18e0
#
_cell.length_a   1.000
_cell.length_b   1.000
_cell.length_c   1.000
_cell.angle_alpha   90.00
_cell.angle_beta   90.00
_cell.angle_gamma   90.00
#
_symmetry.space_group_name_H-M   'P 1'
#
loop_
_entity.id
_entity.type
_entity.pdbx_description
1 polymer ?
#
loop_
_entity_poly.entity_id
_entity_poly.type
_entity_poly.pdbx_seq_one_letter_code
_entity_poly.pdbx_strand_id
1 'polypeptide(L)'
;MFIRPFAQRDQARLIELTIETFRPFFEGSLRPLVGDAIFTLQHGNWRDDYRKQVAELHNPHRHKYVAVAEIDGAIAGYVGWSVDPARRHGIIALLAIATEHRRDHAGTVLCRHAFDEMKSLGAEMVEIGTGGDTFHAPARALYESLGCIQVPAAVYFRQL
;
A
#
# COMPACT_ATOMS: atom_id res chain seq x y z
N MET A 1 -9.20 -18.02 -2.43
CA MET A 1 -8.11 -17.03 -2.20
C MET A 1 -7.07 -17.65 -1.30
N PHE A 2 -5.83 -17.54 -1.67
CA PHE A 2 -4.68 -18.12 -0.98
C PHE A 2 -3.63 -17.02 -0.71
N ILE A 3 -3.15 -16.89 0.53
CA ILE A 3 -2.09 -15.94 0.90
C ILE A 3 -0.77 -16.70 0.95
N ARG A 4 0.24 -16.17 0.30
CA ARG A 4 1.59 -16.73 0.28
C ARG A 4 2.67 -15.66 0.40
N PRO A 5 3.88 -16.03 0.83
CA PRO A 5 5.03 -15.14 0.78
C PRO A 5 5.33 -14.68 -0.66
N PHE A 6 5.95 -13.51 -0.75
CA PHE A 6 6.50 -12.98 -1.99
C PHE A 6 7.59 -13.92 -2.56
N ALA A 7 7.62 -14.03 -3.87
CA ALA A 7 8.72 -14.62 -4.62
C ALA A 7 9.25 -13.61 -5.65
N GLN A 8 10.53 -13.66 -5.97
CA GLN A 8 11.16 -12.69 -6.88
C GLN A 8 10.46 -12.59 -8.24
N ARG A 9 9.89 -13.70 -8.73
CA ARG A 9 9.10 -13.74 -9.97
C ARG A 9 7.84 -12.85 -9.94
N ASP A 10 7.35 -12.50 -8.75
CA ASP A 10 6.14 -11.67 -8.58
C ASP A 10 6.41 -10.19 -8.82
N GLN A 11 7.66 -9.74 -8.66
CA GLN A 11 8.01 -8.31 -8.63
C GLN A 11 7.46 -7.53 -9.81
N ALA A 12 7.61 -8.04 -11.03
CA ALA A 12 7.12 -7.35 -12.23
C ALA A 12 5.60 -7.14 -12.17
N ARG A 13 4.84 -8.18 -11.78
CA ARG A 13 3.38 -8.08 -11.65
C ARG A 13 2.96 -7.15 -10.52
N LEU A 14 3.68 -7.14 -9.39
CA LEU A 14 3.39 -6.21 -8.28
C LEU A 14 3.61 -4.76 -8.69
N ILE A 15 4.64 -4.47 -9.49
CA ILE A 15 4.89 -3.13 -10.04
C ILE A 15 3.73 -2.69 -10.94
N GLU A 16 3.34 -3.54 -11.90
CA GLU A 16 2.21 -3.25 -12.79
C GLU A 16 0.92 -2.99 -12.00
N LEU A 17 0.58 -3.89 -11.07
CA LEU A 17 -0.59 -3.77 -10.22
C LEU A 17 -0.60 -2.46 -9.42
N THR A 18 0.56 -2.05 -8.91
CA THR A 18 0.69 -0.80 -8.16
C THR A 18 0.41 0.40 -9.05
N ILE A 19 1.03 0.44 -10.23
CA ILE A 19 0.82 1.53 -11.20
C ILE A 19 -0.64 1.57 -11.66
N GLU A 20 -1.24 0.44 -11.99
CA GLU A 20 -2.65 0.33 -12.37
C GLU A 20 -3.58 0.84 -11.24
N THR A 21 -3.29 0.45 -10.00
CA THR A 21 -4.10 0.80 -8.83
C THR A 21 -4.10 2.30 -8.55
N PHE A 22 -2.94 2.97 -8.63
CA PHE A 22 -2.78 4.36 -8.21
C PHE A 22 -2.83 5.38 -9.36
N ARG A 23 -2.83 4.95 -10.61
CA ARG A 23 -2.98 5.85 -11.76
C ARG A 23 -4.20 6.78 -11.64
N PRO A 24 -5.41 6.31 -11.30
CA PRO A 24 -6.57 7.18 -11.17
C PRO A 24 -6.40 8.27 -10.10
N PHE A 25 -5.67 7.99 -9.03
CA PHE A 25 -5.34 8.98 -8.03
C PHE A 25 -4.40 10.05 -8.57
N PHE A 26 -3.23 9.66 -9.09
CA PHE A 26 -2.24 10.62 -9.56
C PHE A 26 -2.74 11.44 -10.74
N GLU A 27 -3.26 10.81 -11.77
CA GLU A 27 -3.65 11.48 -13.01
C GLU A 27 -5.09 12.06 -12.96
N GLY A 28 -5.99 11.41 -12.24
CA GLY A 28 -7.41 11.78 -12.21
C GLY A 28 -7.81 12.66 -11.02
N SER A 29 -7.15 12.54 -9.87
CA SER A 29 -7.50 13.24 -8.64
C SER A 29 -6.46 14.29 -8.24
N LEU A 30 -5.21 13.90 -8.10
CA LEU A 30 -4.17 14.78 -7.57
C LEU A 30 -3.74 15.83 -8.61
N ARG A 31 -3.42 15.43 -9.82
CA ARG A 31 -2.97 16.35 -10.88
C ARG A 31 -3.95 17.48 -11.16
N PRO A 32 -5.27 17.24 -11.34
CA PRO A 32 -6.24 18.32 -11.50
C PRO A 32 -6.35 19.21 -10.25
N LEU A 33 -6.14 18.66 -9.05
CA LEU A 33 -6.26 19.41 -7.80
C LEU A 33 -5.11 20.41 -7.60
N VAL A 34 -3.87 19.97 -7.81
CA VAL A 34 -2.67 20.81 -7.55
C VAL A 34 -2.16 21.56 -8.79
N GLY A 35 -2.59 21.17 -9.99
CA GLY A 35 -2.12 21.70 -11.26
C GLY A 35 -0.82 21.07 -11.75
N ASP A 36 -0.56 21.19 -13.05
CA ASP A 36 0.56 20.50 -13.72
C ASP A 36 1.94 20.88 -13.16
N ALA A 37 2.15 22.15 -12.79
CA ALA A 37 3.44 22.60 -12.28
C ALA A 37 3.81 21.93 -10.96
N ILE A 38 2.91 21.94 -9.98
CA ILE A 38 3.13 21.30 -8.67
C ILE A 38 3.19 19.78 -8.85
N PHE A 39 2.28 19.21 -9.64
CA PHE A 39 2.27 17.77 -9.90
C PHE A 39 3.59 17.28 -10.50
N THR A 40 4.12 17.96 -11.51
CA THR A 40 5.38 17.59 -12.15
C THR A 40 6.57 17.67 -11.18
N LEU A 41 6.62 18.71 -10.35
CA LEU A 41 7.69 18.88 -9.35
C LEU A 41 7.62 17.78 -8.27
N GLN A 42 6.44 17.44 -7.79
CA GLN A 42 6.26 16.53 -6.66
C GLN A 42 6.15 15.06 -7.10
N HIS A 43 5.46 14.79 -8.19
CA HIS A 43 5.08 13.43 -8.61
C HIS A 43 5.27 13.18 -10.12
N GLY A 44 6.09 13.97 -10.80
CA GLY A 44 6.33 13.79 -12.25
C GLY A 44 6.85 12.40 -12.62
N ASN A 45 7.58 11.76 -11.71
CA ASN A 45 8.13 10.41 -11.87
C ASN A 45 7.43 9.35 -11.02
N TRP A 46 6.17 9.54 -10.66
CA TRP A 46 5.48 8.66 -9.70
C TRP A 46 5.50 7.16 -10.09
N ARG A 47 5.49 6.84 -11.39
CA ARG A 47 5.60 5.45 -11.86
C ARG A 47 6.97 4.84 -11.54
N ASP A 48 8.04 5.60 -11.78
CA ASP A 48 9.41 5.16 -11.47
C ASP A 48 9.65 5.10 -9.96
N ASP A 49 9.04 6.00 -9.19
CA ASP A 49 9.08 5.97 -7.73
C ASP A 49 8.45 4.67 -7.21
N TYR A 50 7.32 4.24 -7.77
CA TYR A 50 6.72 2.94 -7.42
C TYR A 50 7.55 1.75 -7.89
N ARG A 51 8.19 1.81 -9.07
CA ARG A 51 9.09 0.73 -9.51
C ARG A 51 10.21 0.51 -8.51
N LYS A 52 10.81 1.58 -8.02
CA LYS A 52 11.86 1.53 -7.00
C LYS A 52 11.32 1.05 -5.66
N GLN A 53 10.21 1.62 -5.21
CA GLN A 53 9.60 1.26 -3.93
C GLN A 53 9.21 -0.22 -3.87
N VAL A 54 8.56 -0.75 -4.89
CA VAL A 54 8.16 -2.16 -4.95
C VAL A 54 9.37 -3.08 -5.03
N ALA A 55 10.41 -2.72 -5.78
CA ALA A 55 11.66 -3.49 -5.86
C ALA A 55 12.37 -3.62 -4.49
N GLU A 56 12.20 -2.63 -3.60
CA GLU A 56 12.82 -2.60 -2.27
C GLU A 56 11.87 -3.01 -1.13
N LEU A 57 10.65 -3.41 -1.46
CA LEU A 57 9.59 -3.63 -0.48
C LEU A 57 9.80 -4.90 0.35
N HIS A 58 10.44 -5.93 -0.24
CA HIS A 58 10.74 -7.19 0.44
C HIS A 58 12.24 -7.29 0.73
N ASN A 59 12.60 -7.16 1.99
CA ASN A 59 13.96 -7.34 2.49
C ASN A 59 13.93 -7.78 3.97
N PRO A 60 13.84 -9.09 4.25
CA PRO A 60 13.75 -9.63 5.62
C PRO A 60 14.91 -9.22 6.52
N HIS A 61 16.13 -9.02 5.99
CA HIS A 61 17.27 -8.52 6.75
C HIS A 61 17.07 -7.09 7.28
N ARG A 62 16.15 -6.34 6.68
CA ARG A 62 15.74 -5.00 7.11
C ARG A 62 14.33 -4.98 7.69
N HIS A 63 13.82 -6.13 8.11
CA HIS A 63 12.47 -6.28 8.66
C HIS A 63 11.35 -5.77 7.72
N LYS A 64 11.52 -5.97 6.41
CA LYS A 64 10.55 -5.63 5.37
C LYS A 64 10.02 -6.92 4.74
N TYR A 65 8.72 -7.04 4.64
CA TYR A 65 8.04 -8.25 4.19
C TYR A 65 6.93 -7.94 3.20
N VAL A 66 6.64 -8.89 2.33
CA VAL A 66 5.53 -8.83 1.38
C VAL A 66 4.78 -10.16 1.38
N ALA A 67 3.46 -10.11 1.41
CA ALA A 67 2.59 -11.23 1.13
C ALA A 67 1.70 -10.94 -0.08
N VAL A 68 1.40 -11.99 -0.82
CA VAL A 68 0.62 -11.96 -2.06
C VAL A 68 -0.67 -12.75 -1.87
N ALA A 69 -1.80 -12.17 -2.27
CA ALA A 69 -3.06 -12.87 -2.40
C ALA A 69 -3.21 -13.40 -3.82
N GLU A 70 -3.51 -14.68 -3.94
CA GLU A 70 -3.68 -15.38 -5.21
C GLU A 70 -5.10 -15.96 -5.29
N ILE A 71 -5.77 -15.73 -6.41
CA ILE A 71 -7.09 -16.27 -6.75
C ILE A 71 -6.98 -16.90 -8.13
N ASP A 72 -7.35 -18.18 -8.24
CA ASP A 72 -7.31 -18.94 -9.48
C ASP A 72 -5.96 -18.87 -10.23
N GLY A 73 -4.85 -18.86 -9.46
CA GLY A 73 -3.50 -18.80 -9.99
C GLY A 73 -3.03 -17.42 -10.43
N ALA A 74 -3.84 -16.38 -10.27
CA ALA A 74 -3.50 -14.99 -10.57
C ALA A 74 -3.30 -14.16 -9.30
N ILE A 75 -2.39 -13.18 -9.34
CA ILE A 75 -2.18 -12.24 -8.23
C ILE A 75 -3.36 -11.27 -8.17
N ALA A 76 -4.18 -11.43 -7.12
CA ALA A 76 -5.33 -10.57 -6.83
C ALA A 76 -4.96 -9.31 -6.05
N GLY A 77 -3.84 -9.34 -5.34
CA GLY A 77 -3.36 -8.21 -4.55
C GLY A 77 -2.13 -8.57 -3.73
N TYR A 78 -1.59 -7.57 -3.04
CA TYR A 78 -0.47 -7.78 -2.12
C TYR A 78 -0.46 -6.72 -1.01
N VAL A 79 0.24 -7.04 0.06
CA VAL A 79 0.55 -6.11 1.15
C VAL A 79 2.04 -6.15 1.43
N GLY A 80 2.65 -4.97 1.58
CA GLY A 80 4.01 -4.80 2.05
C GLY A 80 4.03 -4.13 3.41
N TRP A 81 4.82 -4.65 4.34
CA TRP A 81 4.95 -4.08 5.68
C TRP A 81 6.38 -4.14 6.21
N SER A 82 6.62 -3.38 7.24
CA SER A 82 7.88 -3.41 7.99
C SER A 82 7.63 -3.38 9.49
N VAL A 83 8.63 -3.83 10.25
CA VAL A 83 8.62 -3.78 11.71
C VAL A 83 9.90 -3.08 12.19
N ASP A 84 9.76 -2.15 13.12
CA ASP A 84 10.86 -1.62 13.93
C ASP A 84 10.83 -2.36 15.28
N PRO A 85 11.72 -3.34 15.51
CA PRO A 85 11.69 -4.15 16.73
C PRO A 85 11.98 -3.35 17.99
N ALA A 86 12.83 -2.33 17.89
CA ALA A 86 13.21 -1.49 19.03
C ALA A 86 12.04 -0.62 19.52
N ARG A 87 11.22 -0.13 18.59
CA ARG A 87 10.03 0.67 18.88
C ARG A 87 8.76 -0.18 19.00
N ARG A 88 8.82 -1.45 18.70
CA ARG A 88 7.67 -2.38 18.62
C ARG A 88 6.56 -1.84 17.72
N HIS A 89 6.96 -1.28 16.60
CA HIS A 89 6.12 -0.51 15.68
C HIS A 89 6.10 -1.19 14.31
N GLY A 90 4.91 -1.51 13.83
CA GLY A 90 4.67 -1.99 12.47
C GLY A 90 4.18 -0.87 11.55
N ILE A 91 4.49 -0.97 10.26
CA ILE A 91 4.01 -0.04 9.23
C ILE A 91 3.51 -0.86 8.05
N ILE A 92 2.28 -0.60 7.60
CA ILE A 92 1.85 -1.00 6.25
C ILE A 92 2.44 0.01 5.27
N ALA A 93 3.38 -0.45 4.46
CA ALA A 93 4.06 0.39 3.47
C ALA A 93 3.27 0.53 2.16
N LEU A 94 2.60 -0.56 1.74
CA LEU A 94 1.81 -0.59 0.51
C LEU A 94 0.73 -1.68 0.59
N LEU A 95 -0.45 -1.37 0.05
CA LEU A 95 -1.54 -2.30 -0.17
C LEU A 95 -2.14 -2.01 -1.55
N ALA A 96 -2.13 -2.99 -2.43
CA ALA A 96 -2.76 -2.86 -3.74
C ALA A 96 -3.59 -4.11 -4.06
N ILE A 97 -4.82 -3.88 -4.52
CA ILE A 97 -5.77 -4.93 -4.89
C ILE A 97 -6.19 -4.69 -6.34
N ALA A 98 -6.12 -5.72 -7.16
CA ALA A 98 -6.60 -5.69 -8.53
C ALA A 98 -8.09 -5.30 -8.56
N THR A 99 -8.46 -4.47 -9.52
CA THR A 99 -9.79 -3.86 -9.58
C THR A 99 -10.91 -4.90 -9.56
N GLU A 100 -10.73 -6.00 -10.27
CA GLU A 100 -11.67 -7.12 -10.35
C GLU A 100 -11.85 -7.86 -9.04
N HIS A 101 -10.90 -7.74 -8.09
CA HIS A 101 -10.91 -8.44 -6.78
C HIS A 101 -11.15 -7.53 -5.57
N ARG A 102 -11.50 -6.27 -5.79
CA ARG A 102 -11.68 -5.29 -4.68
C ARG A 102 -12.84 -5.61 -3.75
N ARG A 103 -13.81 -6.40 -4.18
CA ARG A 103 -14.98 -6.79 -3.38
C ARG A 103 -14.90 -8.22 -2.82
N ASP A 104 -13.80 -8.92 -3.05
CA ASP A 104 -13.56 -10.29 -2.63
C ASP A 104 -12.87 -10.39 -1.26
N HIS A 105 -12.94 -9.33 -0.46
CA HIS A 105 -12.28 -9.24 0.86
C HIS A 105 -10.76 -9.42 0.86
N ALA A 106 -10.10 -9.36 -0.30
CA ALA A 106 -8.65 -9.56 -0.43
C ALA A 106 -7.86 -8.57 0.45
N GLY A 107 -8.25 -7.30 0.47
CA GLY A 107 -7.63 -6.29 1.33
C GLY A 107 -7.73 -6.61 2.82
N THR A 108 -8.91 -7.08 3.28
CA THR A 108 -9.13 -7.48 4.67
C THR A 108 -8.23 -8.63 5.06
N VAL A 109 -8.17 -9.67 4.22
CA VAL A 109 -7.37 -10.87 4.50
C VAL A 109 -5.87 -10.55 4.50
N LEU A 110 -5.40 -9.75 3.54
CA LEU A 110 -4.01 -9.30 3.47
C LEU A 110 -3.60 -8.46 4.69
N CYS A 111 -4.45 -7.48 5.09
CA CYS A 111 -4.16 -6.68 6.28
C CYS A 111 -4.11 -7.51 7.56
N ARG A 112 -5.07 -8.41 7.76
CA ARG A 112 -5.07 -9.31 8.93
C ARG A 112 -3.82 -10.18 8.96
N HIS A 113 -3.44 -10.78 7.82
CA HIS A 113 -2.20 -11.54 7.71
C HIS A 113 -0.99 -10.69 8.12
N ALA A 114 -0.86 -9.47 7.58
CA ALA A 114 0.24 -8.57 7.94
C ALA A 114 0.24 -8.20 9.43
N PHE A 115 -0.94 -7.96 10.03
CA PHE A 115 -1.05 -7.66 11.47
C PHE A 115 -0.60 -8.82 12.34
N ASP A 116 -0.99 -10.05 11.99
CA ASP A 116 -0.61 -11.26 12.71
C ASP A 116 0.91 -11.49 12.61
N GLU A 117 1.49 -11.32 11.43
CA GLU A 117 2.94 -11.40 11.21
C GLU A 117 3.70 -10.32 11.99
N MET A 118 3.27 -9.06 11.94
CA MET A 118 3.87 -7.98 12.72
C MET A 118 3.83 -8.28 14.22
N LYS A 119 2.70 -8.77 14.72
CA LYS A 119 2.53 -9.14 16.12
C LYS A 119 3.48 -10.28 16.51
N SER A 120 3.65 -11.28 15.65
CA SER A 120 4.59 -12.39 15.88
C SER A 120 6.05 -11.91 15.95
N LEU A 121 6.36 -10.80 15.27
CA LEU A 121 7.66 -10.14 15.28
C LEU A 121 7.82 -9.09 16.40
N GLY A 122 6.85 -9.01 17.31
CA GLY A 122 6.90 -8.16 18.50
C GLY A 122 6.34 -6.75 18.34
N ALA A 123 5.68 -6.44 17.21
CA ALA A 123 4.99 -5.16 17.08
C ALA A 123 3.76 -5.11 18.01
N GLU A 124 3.56 -3.98 18.65
CA GLU A 124 2.41 -3.71 19.52
C GLU A 124 1.44 -2.68 18.93
N MET A 125 1.85 -2.00 17.87
CA MET A 125 1.00 -1.10 17.10
C MET A 125 1.38 -1.14 15.62
N VAL A 126 0.44 -0.74 14.76
CA VAL A 126 0.66 -0.54 13.33
C VAL A 126 0.24 0.87 12.94
N GLU A 127 1.03 1.48 12.07
CA GLU A 127 0.71 2.73 11.39
C GLU A 127 0.42 2.46 9.93
N ILE A 128 -0.64 3.09 9.39
CA ILE A 128 -1.04 2.98 8.00
C ILE A 128 -1.32 4.39 7.48
N GLY A 129 -0.50 4.89 6.58
CA GLY A 129 -0.74 6.15 5.89
C GLY A 129 -1.66 5.95 4.68
N THR A 130 -2.68 6.82 4.55
CA THR A 130 -3.53 6.88 3.36
C THR A 130 -4.07 8.29 3.16
N GLY A 131 -4.57 8.59 1.96
CA GLY A 131 -5.12 9.90 1.66
C GLY A 131 -6.49 10.14 2.31
N GLY A 132 -6.80 11.41 2.58
CA GLY A 132 -8.10 11.87 3.04
C GLY A 132 -9.12 12.14 1.91
N ASP A 133 -8.72 11.96 0.66
CA ASP A 133 -9.51 12.20 -0.54
C ASP A 133 -10.49 11.06 -0.85
N THR A 134 -11.36 11.30 -1.84
CA THR A 134 -12.40 10.35 -2.24
C THR A 134 -11.83 9.05 -2.81
N PHE A 135 -10.70 9.12 -3.54
CA PHE A 135 -10.07 7.93 -4.09
C PHE A 135 -9.67 6.93 -3.00
N HIS A 136 -9.15 7.43 -1.86
CA HIS A 136 -8.72 6.59 -0.74
C HIS A 136 -9.83 6.26 0.27
N ALA A 137 -11.07 6.69 0.04
CA ALA A 137 -12.19 6.38 0.94
C ALA A 137 -12.40 4.88 1.17
N PRO A 138 -12.30 3.98 0.17
CA PRO A 138 -12.37 2.54 0.40
C PRO A 138 -11.26 2.00 1.30
N ALA A 139 -10.04 2.54 1.20
CA ALA A 139 -8.92 2.16 2.05
C ALA A 139 -9.17 2.59 3.51
N ARG A 140 -9.65 3.83 3.73
CA ARG A 140 -10.03 4.29 5.08
C ARG A 140 -11.12 3.42 5.69
N ALA A 141 -12.18 3.11 4.94
CA ALA A 141 -13.25 2.23 5.41
C ALA A 141 -12.73 0.82 5.77
N LEU A 142 -11.79 0.28 5.00
CA LEU A 142 -11.14 -0.98 5.31
C LEU A 142 -10.41 -0.92 6.66
N TYR A 143 -9.56 0.09 6.85
CA TYR A 143 -8.77 0.20 8.09
C TYR A 143 -9.64 0.43 9.31
N GLU A 144 -10.68 1.26 9.21
CA GLU A 144 -11.68 1.46 10.27
C GLU A 144 -12.41 0.15 10.62
N SER A 145 -12.78 -0.65 9.61
CA SER A 145 -13.42 -1.96 9.82
C SER A 145 -12.51 -2.98 10.52
N LEU A 146 -11.20 -2.77 10.44
CA LEU A 146 -10.17 -3.57 11.13
C LEU A 146 -9.83 -3.04 12.53
N GLY A 147 -10.54 -2.02 13.00
CA GLY A 147 -10.35 -1.44 14.33
C GLY A 147 -9.25 -0.39 14.42
N CYS A 148 -8.76 0.13 13.27
CA CYS A 148 -7.80 1.22 13.25
C CYS A 148 -8.48 2.55 13.61
N ILE A 149 -7.76 3.41 14.33
CA ILE A 149 -8.22 4.74 14.72
C ILE A 149 -7.64 5.76 13.75
N GLN A 150 -8.49 6.56 13.12
CA GLN A 150 -8.06 7.60 12.19
C GLN A 150 -7.52 8.83 12.94
N VAL A 151 -6.33 9.28 12.53
CA VAL A 151 -5.79 10.60 12.88
C VAL A 151 -5.83 11.46 11.63
N PRO A 152 -6.71 12.50 11.56
CA PRO A 152 -6.80 13.35 10.38
C PRO A 152 -5.54 14.20 10.22
N ALA A 153 -5.06 14.32 8.97
CA ALA A 153 -3.91 15.12 8.60
C ALA A 153 -4.19 15.90 7.31
N ALA A 154 -3.47 16.98 7.11
CA ALA A 154 -3.56 17.80 5.91
C ALA A 154 -2.16 18.10 5.36
N VAL A 155 -2.04 18.16 4.03
CA VAL A 155 -0.82 18.52 3.31
C VAL A 155 -1.13 19.70 2.40
N TYR A 156 -0.25 20.70 2.38
CA TYR A 156 -0.40 21.91 1.58
C TYR A 156 0.75 22.06 0.59
N PHE A 157 0.43 22.45 -0.64
CA PHE A 157 1.43 22.74 -1.68
C PHE A 157 1.23 24.16 -2.19
N ARG A 158 2.33 24.83 -2.51
CA ARG A 158 2.34 26.13 -3.17
C ARG A 158 3.52 26.20 -4.14
N GLN A 159 3.26 26.65 -5.36
CA GLN A 159 4.33 27.02 -6.29
C GLN A 159 4.95 28.36 -5.83
N LEU A 160 6.28 28.44 -5.85
CA LEU A 160 7.03 29.64 -5.52
C LEU A 160 7.38 30.42 -6.77
#